data_34650b872a2b2c00033f5f5ca675ccda
#
_entry.id   34650b872a2b2c00033f5f5ca675ccda
#
_cell.length_a   1.000
_cell.length_b   1.000
_cell.length_c   1.000
_cell.angle_alpha   90.00
_cell.angle_beta   90.00
_cell.angle_gamma   90.00
#
_symmetry.space_group_name_H-M   'P 1'
#
loop_
_entity.id
_entity.type
_entity.pdbx_description
1 polymer ?
#
loop_
_entity_poly.entity_id
_entity_poly.type
_entity_poly.pdbx_seq_one_letter_code
_entity_poly.pdbx_strand_id
1 'polypeptide(L)'
;MKTIKEGLIILAISIVSGALAFFVHPKAPSFGVSDLELEMDEVDELGPVFWVDARTDEDFERGHLEGAIPLNVERWEELLLGFLDSWPPDVPVVVYCSSRACLRSHEVAERLQEELGVYKIYVLKGGWERLLEAGRVLE
;
A
#
# COMPACT_ATOMS: atom_id res chain seq x y z
N MET A 1 -27.06 -16.31 44.93
CA MET A 1 -25.61 -16.06 44.95
C MET A 1 -24.81 -17.05 44.07
N LYS A 2 -25.17 -18.33 43.91
CA LYS A 2 -24.53 -19.25 42.99
C LYS A 2 -24.64 -18.79 41.51
N THR A 3 -25.81 -18.38 41.05
CA THR A 3 -26.11 -17.98 39.67
C THR A 3 -25.34 -16.73 39.21
N ILE A 4 -25.05 -15.79 40.10
CA ILE A 4 -24.28 -14.56 39.75
C ILE A 4 -22.80 -14.88 39.58
N LYS A 5 -22.27 -15.79 40.43
CA LYS A 5 -20.87 -16.24 40.29
C LYS A 5 -20.66 -17.06 39.02
N GLU A 6 -21.60 -17.90 38.65
CA GLU A 6 -21.56 -18.71 37.42
C GLU A 6 -21.65 -17.80 36.17
N GLY A 7 -22.52 -16.79 36.19
CA GLY A 7 -22.62 -15.80 35.12
C GLY A 7 -21.33 -14.96 34.92
N LEU A 8 -20.68 -14.56 36.00
CA LEU A 8 -19.41 -13.85 35.97
C LEU A 8 -18.25 -14.72 35.42
N ILE A 9 -18.23 -15.98 35.74
CA ILE A 9 -17.22 -16.93 35.24
C ILE A 9 -17.40 -17.16 33.73
N ILE A 10 -18.63 -17.33 33.25
CA ILE A 10 -18.93 -17.48 31.82
C ILE A 10 -18.53 -16.22 31.05
N LEU A 11 -18.85 -15.04 31.57
CA LEU A 11 -18.48 -13.77 30.97
C LEU A 11 -16.95 -13.60 30.87
N ALA A 12 -16.22 -13.94 31.93
CA ALA A 12 -14.78 -13.88 31.97
C ALA A 12 -14.12 -14.84 30.95
N ILE A 13 -14.61 -16.08 30.85
CA ILE A 13 -14.13 -17.08 29.89
C ILE A 13 -14.41 -16.59 28.44
N SER A 14 -15.56 -15.99 28.16
CA SER A 14 -15.91 -15.49 26.83
C SER A 14 -15.01 -14.32 26.40
N ILE A 15 -14.67 -13.42 27.32
CA ILE A 15 -13.76 -12.30 27.06
C ILE A 15 -12.34 -12.80 26.80
N VAL A 16 -11.86 -13.73 27.60
CA VAL A 16 -10.50 -14.30 27.45
C VAL A 16 -10.37 -15.09 26.15
N SER A 17 -11.37 -15.91 25.79
CA SER A 17 -11.34 -16.66 24.52
C SER A 17 -11.47 -15.74 23.31
N GLY A 18 -12.26 -14.68 23.38
CA GLY A 18 -12.35 -13.67 22.31
C GLY A 18 -11.04 -12.90 22.11
N ALA A 19 -10.40 -12.48 23.19
CA ALA A 19 -9.10 -11.81 23.14
C ALA A 19 -8.00 -12.74 22.62
N LEU A 20 -7.98 -13.99 23.05
CA LEU A 20 -6.99 -14.97 22.58
C LEU A 20 -7.16 -15.28 21.09
N ALA A 21 -8.41 -15.40 20.61
CA ALA A 21 -8.69 -15.61 19.19
C ALA A 21 -8.23 -14.41 18.33
N PHE A 22 -8.35 -13.19 18.85
CA PHE A 22 -7.87 -11.98 18.16
C PHE A 22 -6.34 -11.94 18.04
N PHE A 23 -5.60 -12.40 19.07
CA PHE A 23 -4.14 -12.44 19.05
C PHE A 23 -3.54 -13.61 18.27
N VAL A 24 -4.29 -14.71 18.09
CA VAL A 24 -3.80 -15.94 17.44
C VAL A 24 -4.28 -16.08 16.00
N HIS A 25 -5.14 -15.18 15.51
CA HIS A 25 -5.66 -15.27 14.16
C HIS A 25 -4.56 -14.95 13.13
N PRO A 26 -4.14 -15.91 12.28
CA PRO A 26 -3.06 -15.69 11.30
C PRO A 26 -3.41 -14.70 10.19
N LYS A 27 -4.61 -14.16 10.21
CA LYS A 27 -5.12 -13.10 9.32
C LYS A 27 -5.52 -11.82 10.07
N ALA A 28 -4.96 -11.58 11.27
CA ALA A 28 -5.04 -10.24 11.82
C ALA A 28 -4.36 -9.29 10.82
N PRO A 29 -5.05 -8.24 10.33
CA PRO A 29 -4.40 -7.29 9.43
C PRO A 29 -3.18 -6.73 10.17
N SER A 30 -2.01 -6.93 9.59
CA SER A 30 -0.82 -6.23 10.05
C SER A 30 -1.05 -4.75 9.74
N PHE A 31 -1.30 -3.95 10.75
CA PHE A 31 -1.35 -2.48 10.63
C PHE A 31 0.06 -1.89 10.48
N GLY A 32 0.95 -2.60 9.80
CA GLY A 32 2.31 -2.18 9.55
C GLY A 32 2.45 -1.61 8.15
N VAL A 33 2.41 -0.28 8.04
CA VAL A 33 2.74 0.50 6.83
C VAL A 33 4.13 0.12 6.27
N SER A 34 4.98 -0.50 7.08
CA SER A 34 6.36 -0.90 6.74
C SER A 34 6.48 -2.13 5.83
N ASP A 35 5.46 -2.98 5.76
CA ASP A 35 5.59 -4.25 5.01
C ASP A 35 5.44 -4.09 3.49
N LEU A 36 4.96 -2.93 3.03
CA LEU A 36 4.82 -2.61 1.62
C LEU A 36 5.99 -1.80 1.07
N GLU A 37 6.82 -1.21 1.94
CA GLU A 37 7.93 -0.35 1.50
C GLU A 37 9.13 -1.18 1.04
N LEU A 38 9.65 -0.83 -0.15
CA LEU A 38 10.91 -1.36 -0.67
C LEU A 38 11.91 -0.23 -0.89
N GLU A 39 13.19 -0.53 -0.62
CA GLU A 39 14.31 0.30 -1.06
C GLU A 39 14.51 0.14 -2.58
N MET A 40 15.23 1.05 -3.21
CA MET A 40 15.40 1.05 -4.67
C MET A 40 16.08 -0.20 -5.22
N ASP A 41 17.05 -0.74 -4.49
CA ASP A 41 17.75 -1.98 -4.83
C ASP A 41 16.84 -3.20 -4.73
N GLU A 42 15.94 -3.26 -3.74
CA GLU A 42 14.93 -4.31 -3.63
C GLU A 42 13.92 -4.25 -4.78
N VAL A 43 13.54 -3.03 -5.22
CA VAL A 43 12.69 -2.87 -6.41
C VAL A 43 13.40 -3.35 -7.67
N ASP A 44 14.70 -3.08 -7.83
CA ASP A 44 15.49 -3.55 -8.96
C ASP A 44 15.59 -5.09 -9.00
N GLU A 45 15.59 -5.75 -7.86
CA GLU A 45 15.57 -7.22 -7.75
C GLU A 45 14.24 -7.86 -8.21
N LEU A 46 13.13 -7.12 -8.19
CA LEU A 46 11.84 -7.61 -8.70
C LEU A 46 11.84 -7.83 -10.21
N GLY A 47 12.78 -7.21 -10.94
CA GLY A 47 12.80 -7.19 -12.40
C GLY A 47 11.81 -6.17 -12.98
N PRO A 48 11.11 -6.46 -14.09
CA PRO A 48 10.13 -5.54 -14.66
C PRO A 48 8.98 -5.26 -13.71
N VAL A 49 8.72 -3.98 -13.43
CA VAL A 49 7.63 -3.52 -12.57
C VAL A 49 6.77 -2.49 -13.30
N PHE A 50 5.53 -2.35 -12.86
CA PHE A 50 4.60 -1.34 -13.33
C PHE A 50 4.60 -0.15 -12.37
N TRP A 51 5.03 1.00 -12.86
CA TRP A 51 5.20 2.21 -12.07
C TRP A 51 3.93 3.04 -11.98
N VAL A 52 3.60 3.47 -10.77
CA VAL A 52 2.46 4.33 -10.47
C VAL A 52 2.93 5.57 -9.72
N ASP A 53 2.60 6.74 -10.25
CA ASP A 53 2.86 8.03 -9.62
C ASP A 53 1.64 8.49 -8.84
N ALA A 54 1.77 8.52 -7.50
CA ALA A 54 0.70 8.95 -6.59
C ALA A 54 0.77 10.45 -6.24
N ARG A 55 1.63 11.21 -6.90
CA ARG A 55 1.72 12.66 -6.72
C ARG A 55 0.52 13.38 -7.33
N THR A 56 0.47 14.70 -7.14
CA THR A 56 -0.54 15.53 -7.80
C THR A 56 -0.38 15.52 -9.32
N ASP A 57 -1.45 15.87 -10.05
CA ASP A 57 -1.38 16.01 -11.51
C ASP A 57 -0.34 17.04 -11.93
N GLU A 58 -0.22 18.16 -11.20
CA GLU A 58 0.76 19.20 -11.46
C GLU A 58 2.20 18.68 -11.35
N ASP A 59 2.50 17.85 -10.32
CA ASP A 59 3.82 17.25 -10.15
C ASP A 59 4.11 16.22 -11.25
N PHE A 60 3.12 15.44 -11.64
CA PHE A 60 3.23 14.47 -12.72
C PHE A 60 3.51 15.16 -14.08
N GLU A 61 2.78 16.22 -14.38
CA GLU A 61 2.96 17.01 -15.62
C GLU A 61 4.31 17.72 -15.67
N ARG A 62 4.83 18.16 -14.52
CA ARG A 62 6.15 18.80 -14.42
C ARG A 62 7.29 17.84 -14.75
N GLY A 63 7.12 16.57 -14.42
CA GLY A 63 8.05 15.50 -14.72
C GLY A 63 7.70 14.21 -13.95
N HIS A 64 7.84 13.08 -14.59
CA HIS A 64 7.55 11.75 -14.01
C HIS A 64 8.55 10.70 -14.51
N LEU A 65 8.57 9.54 -13.85
CA LEU A 65 9.38 8.41 -14.30
C LEU A 65 8.84 7.90 -15.64
N GLU A 66 9.71 7.64 -16.59
CA GLU A 66 9.34 7.11 -17.90
C GLU A 66 8.56 5.80 -17.76
N GLY A 67 7.39 5.75 -18.38
CA GLY A 67 6.48 4.61 -18.29
C GLY A 67 5.59 4.57 -17.04
N ALA A 68 5.74 5.50 -16.11
CA ALA A 68 4.82 5.62 -14.98
C ALA A 68 3.48 6.21 -15.42
N ILE A 69 2.41 5.75 -14.80
CA ILE A 69 1.08 6.32 -14.96
C ILE A 69 0.65 7.08 -13.69
N PRO A 70 -0.15 8.15 -13.83
CA PRO A 70 -0.69 8.86 -12.69
C PRO A 70 -1.83 8.06 -12.05
N LEU A 71 -1.82 7.95 -10.72
CA LEU A 71 -2.94 7.44 -9.95
C LEU A 71 -2.92 8.06 -8.56
N ASN A 72 -3.65 9.14 -8.38
CA ASN A 72 -3.76 9.84 -7.11
C ASN A 72 -5.15 9.70 -6.50
N VAL A 73 -5.28 10.00 -5.22
CA VAL A 73 -6.54 9.83 -4.48
C VAL A 73 -7.58 10.90 -4.84
N GLU A 74 -7.13 12.07 -5.28
CA GLU A 74 -7.99 13.20 -5.63
C GLU A 74 -8.82 12.94 -6.89
N ARG A 75 -8.27 12.17 -7.84
CA ARG A 75 -8.94 11.80 -9.11
C ARG A 75 -9.02 10.28 -9.30
N TRP A 76 -9.17 9.56 -8.22
CA TRP A 76 -9.12 8.09 -8.19
C TRP A 76 -9.97 7.42 -9.26
N GLU A 77 -11.27 7.70 -9.27
CA GLU A 77 -12.24 7.06 -10.17
C GLU A 77 -11.89 7.24 -11.66
N GLU A 78 -11.38 8.41 -12.01
CA GLU A 78 -11.02 8.74 -13.39
C GLU A 78 -9.70 8.08 -13.79
N LEU A 79 -8.67 8.19 -12.94
CA LEU A 79 -7.33 7.66 -13.22
C LEU A 79 -7.27 6.14 -13.12
N LEU A 80 -8.14 5.53 -12.33
CA LEU A 80 -8.21 4.09 -12.17
C LEU A 80 -8.51 3.37 -13.50
N LEU A 81 -9.28 3.97 -14.40
CA LEU A 81 -9.53 3.41 -15.72
C LEU A 81 -8.25 3.29 -16.54
N GLY A 82 -7.38 4.31 -16.50
CA GLY A 82 -6.08 4.27 -17.16
C GLY A 82 -5.16 3.19 -16.57
N PHE A 83 -5.21 2.99 -15.26
CA PHE A 83 -4.49 1.92 -14.59
C PHE A 83 -4.97 0.54 -15.09
N LEU A 84 -6.28 0.30 -15.09
CA LEU A 84 -6.86 -0.98 -15.51
C LEU A 84 -6.56 -1.32 -16.97
N ASP A 85 -6.55 -0.33 -17.84
CA ASP A 85 -6.24 -0.51 -19.27
C ASP A 85 -4.76 -0.80 -19.54
N SER A 86 -3.87 -0.32 -18.66
CA SER A 86 -2.43 -0.34 -18.89
C SER A 86 -1.69 -1.42 -18.10
N TRP A 87 -2.19 -1.80 -16.91
CA TRP A 87 -1.51 -2.72 -16.01
C TRP A 87 -1.67 -4.18 -16.41
N PRO A 88 -0.56 -4.92 -16.66
CA PRO A 88 -0.61 -6.36 -16.83
C PRO A 88 -0.76 -7.05 -15.45
N PRO A 89 -1.79 -7.89 -15.21
CA PRO A 89 -2.11 -8.42 -13.87
C PRO A 89 -1.00 -9.22 -13.17
N ASP A 90 -0.04 -9.77 -13.91
CA ASP A 90 1.07 -10.56 -13.34
C ASP A 90 2.31 -9.71 -12.98
N VAL A 91 2.33 -8.45 -13.41
CA VAL A 91 3.46 -7.54 -13.20
C VAL A 91 3.33 -6.85 -11.84
N PRO A 92 4.37 -6.88 -10.99
CA PRO A 92 4.36 -6.16 -9.73
C PRO A 92 4.17 -4.66 -9.92
N VAL A 93 3.37 -4.04 -9.06
CA VAL A 93 3.11 -2.60 -9.07
C VAL A 93 4.00 -1.93 -8.02
N VAL A 94 4.68 -0.86 -8.40
CA VAL A 94 5.45 -0.02 -7.50
C VAL A 94 4.90 1.40 -7.53
N VAL A 95 4.43 1.87 -6.38
CA VAL A 95 3.84 3.20 -6.21
C VAL A 95 4.87 4.13 -5.60
N TYR A 96 5.03 5.33 -6.15
CA TYR A 96 5.87 6.35 -5.55
C TYR A 96 5.10 7.67 -5.34
N CYS A 97 5.58 8.46 -4.41
CA CYS A 97 5.08 9.79 -4.07
C CYS A 97 6.22 10.81 -4.08
N SER A 98 6.02 12.01 -3.55
CA SER A 98 7.03 13.08 -3.58
C SER A 98 8.25 12.76 -2.72
N SER A 99 8.06 12.29 -1.47
CA SER A 99 9.11 12.11 -0.49
C SER A 99 8.82 10.96 0.49
N ARG A 100 9.80 10.70 1.36
CA ARG A 100 9.69 9.67 2.42
C ARG A 100 8.53 9.92 3.41
N ALA A 101 8.13 11.16 3.62
CA ALA A 101 7.05 11.51 4.54
C ALA A 101 5.66 11.49 3.90
N CYS A 102 5.57 11.17 2.61
CA CYS A 102 4.31 11.18 1.86
C CYS A 102 3.52 9.88 2.06
N LEU A 103 2.31 10.00 2.59
CA LEU A 103 1.41 8.86 2.81
C LEU A 103 0.54 8.50 1.59
N ARG A 104 0.52 9.32 0.54
CA ARG A 104 -0.34 9.10 -0.64
C ARG A 104 -0.05 7.80 -1.37
N SER A 105 1.23 7.42 -1.48
CA SER A 105 1.62 6.15 -2.11
C SER A 105 1.09 4.93 -1.34
N HIS A 106 1.06 5.01 -0.03
CA HIS A 106 0.47 3.95 0.81
C HIS A 106 -1.04 3.88 0.63
N GLU A 107 -1.73 5.03 0.63
CA GLU A 107 -3.18 5.08 0.41
C GLU A 107 -3.56 4.52 -0.96
N VAL A 108 -2.82 4.87 -2.01
CA VAL A 108 -3.02 4.31 -3.35
C VAL A 108 -2.76 2.79 -3.36
N ALA A 109 -1.68 2.33 -2.73
CA ALA A 109 -1.36 0.91 -2.67
C ALA A 109 -2.43 0.11 -1.90
N GLU A 110 -2.88 0.61 -0.75
CA GLU A 110 -3.95 -0.01 0.05
C GLU A 110 -5.25 -0.09 -0.75
N ARG A 111 -5.66 0.97 -1.42
CA ARG A 111 -6.86 0.98 -2.25
C ARG A 111 -6.77 -0.01 -3.42
N LEU A 112 -5.63 -0.12 -4.09
CA LEU A 112 -5.43 -1.11 -5.15
C LEU A 112 -5.51 -2.56 -4.61
N GLN A 113 -5.03 -2.81 -3.40
CA GLN A 113 -5.18 -4.11 -2.75
C GLN A 113 -6.63 -4.40 -2.39
N GLU A 114 -7.33 -3.46 -1.77
CA GLU A 114 -8.68 -3.65 -1.24
C GLU A 114 -9.73 -3.71 -2.35
N GLU A 115 -9.66 -2.80 -3.32
CA GLU A 115 -10.66 -2.65 -4.37
C GLU A 115 -10.44 -3.61 -5.55
N LEU A 116 -9.18 -3.90 -5.91
CA LEU A 116 -8.84 -4.70 -7.09
C LEU A 116 -8.12 -6.02 -6.78
N GLY A 117 -7.73 -6.26 -5.53
CA GLY A 117 -6.99 -7.46 -5.15
C GLY A 117 -5.59 -7.54 -5.73
N VAL A 118 -4.91 -6.41 -5.92
CA VAL A 118 -3.53 -6.34 -6.39
C VAL A 118 -2.59 -6.81 -5.28
N TYR A 119 -2.10 -8.03 -5.33
CA TYR A 119 -1.29 -8.62 -4.25
C TYR A 119 0.20 -8.31 -4.33
N LYS A 120 0.73 -8.13 -5.56
CA LYS A 120 2.13 -7.76 -5.78
C LYS A 120 2.21 -6.26 -5.92
N ILE A 121 2.04 -5.55 -4.83
CA ILE A 121 2.09 -4.10 -4.78
C ILE A 121 3.04 -3.64 -3.69
N TYR A 122 3.83 -2.63 -4.02
CA TYR A 122 4.88 -2.09 -3.16
C TYR A 122 4.90 -0.57 -3.23
N VAL A 123 5.53 0.05 -2.25
CA VAL A 123 5.74 1.49 -2.18
C VAL A 123 7.24 1.76 -2.20
N LEU A 124 7.70 2.63 -3.10
CA LEU A 124 9.10 3.03 -3.15
C LEU A 124 9.41 3.95 -1.97
N LYS A 125 10.30 3.50 -1.10
CA LYS A 125 10.78 4.30 0.02
C LYS A 125 11.59 5.50 -0.47
N GLY A 126 11.19 6.69 -0.02
CA GLY A 126 11.79 7.94 -0.47
C GLY A 126 11.18 8.55 -1.73
N GLY A 127 10.35 7.80 -2.44
CA GLY A 127 9.56 8.33 -3.56
C GLY A 127 10.38 9.02 -4.65
N TRP A 128 9.89 10.18 -5.13
CA TRP A 128 10.53 10.99 -6.17
C TRP A 128 11.96 11.41 -5.83
N GLU A 129 12.20 11.82 -4.58
CA GLU A 129 13.55 12.17 -4.11
C GLU A 129 14.52 11.00 -4.32
N ARG A 130 14.08 9.77 -4.05
CA ARG A 130 14.92 8.59 -4.24
C ARG A 130 15.19 8.29 -5.73
N LEU A 131 14.21 8.53 -6.60
CA LEU A 131 14.37 8.40 -8.05
C LEU A 131 15.37 9.41 -8.61
N LEU A 132 15.35 10.65 -8.11
CA LEU A 132 16.36 11.69 -8.43
C LEU A 132 17.76 11.29 -7.98
N GLU A 133 17.93 10.86 -6.73
CA GLU A 133 19.21 10.37 -6.19
C GLU A 133 19.77 9.19 -6.97
N ALA A 134 18.90 8.29 -7.45
CA ALA A 134 19.27 7.14 -8.26
C ALA A 134 19.51 7.49 -9.74
N GLY A 135 19.32 8.75 -10.16
CA GLY A 135 19.47 9.17 -11.55
C GLY A 135 18.44 8.57 -12.51
N ARG A 136 17.28 8.15 -12.00
CA ARG A 136 16.19 7.56 -12.81
C ARG A 136 15.29 8.62 -13.44
N VAL A 137 15.30 9.82 -12.91
CA VAL A 137 14.55 11.00 -13.37
C VAL A 137 15.45 12.23 -13.30
N LEU A 138 15.08 13.27 -14.03
CA LEU A 138 15.76 14.59 -14.05
C LEU A 138 14.85 15.62 -13.39
N GLU A 139 15.47 16.67 -12.78
CA GLU A 139 14.73 17.84 -12.27
C GLU A 139 14.16 18.69 -13.43
#